data_e8a50a1ae257037350193eed9189a8b7
#
_entry.id   e8a50a1ae257037350193eed9189a8b7
#
_cell.length_a   1.000
_cell.length_b   1.000
_cell.length_c   1.000
_cell.angle_alpha   90.00
_cell.angle_beta   90.00
_cell.angle_gamma   90.00
#
_symmetry.space_group_name_H-M   'P 1'
#
loop_
_entity.id
_entity.type
_entity.pdbx_description
1 polymer ?
#
loop_
_entity_poly.entity_id
_entity_poly.type
_entity_poly.pdbx_seq_one_letter_code
_entity_poly.pdbx_strand_id
1 'polypeptide(L)'
;MKLKYLGKYQHLIPEKKEKWEKIEYKSFTKDFTQSVICDSNELSKISEKNPDLVINLINARYKIGKENLNKDIQIINCEKDKKRIEEFEKICEIKLNGEKIKFSFTHKFDKEGEYRFKFIFNSELTNCSYLFSQCSNLFYVDFKNFQMNNVTNLSYMFSQCESLTNLDLSNLIGKKVENISFMFNECINLENINLHHFQPENKLDCRSLFSKCKNLNSIDLTLLKVKGSIKSEKMFEGISKNCKINCKDDNLLIIFKDQVKK
;
A
#
# COMPACT_ATOMS: atom_id res chain seq x y z
N MET A 1 -27.90 -20.31 2.66
CA MET A 1 -26.49 -20.02 2.36
C MET A 1 -25.60 -19.83 3.60
N LYS A 2 -26.17 -19.48 4.78
CA LYS A 2 -25.45 -19.25 6.05
C LYS A 2 -24.74 -20.48 6.65
N LEU A 3 -25.24 -21.67 6.47
CA LEU A 3 -24.72 -22.89 7.12
C LEU A 3 -23.51 -23.55 6.39
N LYS A 4 -23.30 -23.27 5.12
CA LYS A 4 -22.19 -23.87 4.36
C LYS A 4 -20.81 -23.26 4.71
N TYR A 5 -20.76 -22.00 5.17
CA TYR A 5 -19.51 -21.35 5.55
C TYR A 5 -19.06 -21.68 6.97
N LEU A 6 -19.99 -21.90 7.91
CA LEU A 6 -19.66 -22.30 9.28
C LEU A 6 -19.01 -23.70 9.34
N GLY A 7 -19.46 -24.63 8.51
CA GLY A 7 -18.91 -26.00 8.48
C GLY A 7 -17.46 -26.07 7.99
N LYS A 8 -17.03 -25.14 7.13
CA LYS A 8 -15.68 -25.15 6.56
C LYS A 8 -14.59 -24.75 7.56
N TYR A 9 -14.95 -24.05 8.64
CA TYR A 9 -13.99 -23.50 9.61
C TYR A 9 -14.17 -23.98 11.04
N GLN A 10 -15.12 -24.91 11.30
CA GLN A 10 -15.33 -25.49 12.64
C GLN A 10 -14.10 -26.18 13.21
N HIS A 11 -13.24 -26.78 12.37
CA HIS A 11 -12.00 -27.43 12.77
C HIS A 11 -10.90 -26.47 13.22
N LEU A 12 -11.08 -25.15 13.01
CA LEU A 12 -10.15 -24.08 13.41
C LEU A 12 -10.48 -23.54 14.81
N ILE A 13 -11.59 -23.95 15.40
CA ILE A 13 -11.97 -23.54 16.74
C ILE A 13 -11.28 -24.48 17.72
N PRO A 14 -10.32 -24.00 18.55
CA PRO A 14 -9.67 -24.86 19.53
C PRO A 14 -10.67 -25.35 20.57
N GLU A 15 -10.53 -26.62 20.99
CA GLU A 15 -11.41 -27.24 22.01
C GLU A 15 -11.30 -26.58 23.39
N LYS A 16 -10.29 -25.76 23.66
CA LYS A 16 -10.13 -25.03 24.93
C LYS A 16 -10.53 -23.57 24.79
N LYS A 17 -11.74 -23.26 25.22
CA LYS A 17 -12.34 -21.90 25.25
C LYS A 17 -11.52 -20.82 25.96
N GLU A 18 -10.75 -21.18 26.97
CA GLU A 18 -10.08 -20.22 27.88
C GLU A 18 -9.04 -19.30 27.25
N LYS A 19 -8.47 -19.66 26.09
CA LYS A 19 -7.44 -18.88 25.41
C LYS A 19 -7.98 -17.87 24.40
N TRP A 20 -9.29 -17.93 24.10
CA TRP A 20 -9.96 -17.16 23.07
C TRP A 20 -10.92 -16.10 23.62
N GLU A 21 -11.13 -16.02 24.93
CA GLU A 21 -11.99 -15.01 25.54
C GLU A 21 -11.48 -13.57 25.39
N LYS A 22 -10.21 -13.39 24.97
CA LYS A 22 -9.66 -12.08 24.59
C LYS A 22 -9.80 -11.76 23.09
N ILE A 23 -10.18 -12.74 22.28
CA ILE A 23 -10.55 -12.52 20.88
C ILE A 23 -12.07 -12.46 20.89
N GLU A 24 -12.64 -11.27 20.84
CA GLU A 24 -14.10 -11.14 20.70
C GLU A 24 -14.55 -11.80 19.39
N TYR A 25 -14.91 -13.09 19.49
CA TYR A 25 -15.63 -13.82 18.45
C TYR A 25 -17.07 -13.30 18.38
N LYS A 26 -17.24 -12.08 17.96
CA LYS A 26 -18.55 -11.61 17.53
C LYS A 26 -18.73 -11.99 16.07
N SER A 27 -19.28 -13.17 15.91
CA SER A 27 -19.89 -13.68 14.68
C SER A 27 -19.04 -13.68 13.39
N PHE A 28 -18.61 -14.84 13.00
CA PHE A 28 -18.30 -15.19 11.61
C PHE A 28 -19.53 -15.06 10.67
N THR A 29 -20.54 -14.30 11.07
CA THR A 29 -21.75 -14.08 10.33
C THR A 29 -21.78 -12.65 9.82
N LYS A 30 -21.73 -12.50 8.52
CA LYS A 30 -22.00 -11.27 7.75
C LYS A 30 -21.02 -10.10 7.88
N ASP A 31 -20.34 -9.93 8.99
CA ASP A 31 -19.37 -8.88 9.21
C ASP A 31 -18.02 -9.47 9.59
N PHE A 32 -17.22 -9.86 8.59
CA PHE A 32 -15.78 -10.06 8.75
C PHE A 32 -15.10 -8.77 9.26
N THR A 33 -15.85 -7.72 9.40
CA THR A 33 -15.43 -6.39 9.84
C THR A 33 -15.42 -6.26 11.35
N GLN A 34 -15.93 -7.20 12.14
CA GLN A 34 -15.91 -7.11 13.59
C GLN A 34 -14.81 -7.97 14.19
N SER A 35 -13.69 -7.30 14.45
CA SER A 35 -12.73 -7.59 15.51
C SER A 35 -11.85 -8.85 15.36
N VAL A 36 -10.93 -8.84 14.42
CA VAL A 36 -9.67 -9.50 14.70
C VAL A 36 -8.70 -8.41 15.17
N ILE A 37 -8.67 -8.14 16.49
CA ILE A 37 -7.55 -7.44 17.13
C ILE A 37 -6.40 -8.44 17.17
N CYS A 38 -5.81 -8.74 16.02
CA CYS A 38 -4.60 -9.53 15.97
C CYS A 38 -3.44 -8.55 15.88
N ASP A 39 -2.46 -8.68 16.76
CA ASP A 39 -1.17 -8.10 16.48
C ASP A 39 -0.54 -8.84 15.28
N SER A 40 0.52 -8.31 14.71
CA SER A 40 1.16 -8.90 13.52
C SER A 40 1.62 -10.34 13.72
N ASN A 41 1.90 -10.76 14.97
CA ASN A 41 2.35 -12.12 15.31
C ASN A 41 1.18 -13.11 15.41
N GLU A 42 -0.01 -12.63 15.74
CA GLU A 42 -1.23 -13.47 15.73
C GLU A 42 -1.76 -13.65 14.31
N LEU A 43 -1.67 -12.62 13.48
CA LEU A 43 -2.05 -12.71 12.05
C LEU A 43 -1.16 -13.69 11.29
N SER A 44 0.15 -13.70 11.53
CA SER A 44 1.04 -14.70 10.91
C SER A 44 0.68 -16.11 11.33
N LYS A 45 0.37 -16.37 12.60
CA LYS A 45 -0.06 -17.68 13.10
C LYS A 45 -1.42 -18.14 12.54
N ILE A 46 -2.34 -17.20 12.28
CA ILE A 46 -3.64 -17.49 11.68
C ILE A 46 -3.47 -17.80 10.20
N SER A 47 -2.64 -17.04 9.49
CA SER A 47 -2.37 -17.27 8.08
C SER A 47 -1.58 -18.56 7.82
N GLU A 48 -0.65 -18.93 8.71
CA GLU A 48 0.05 -20.22 8.67
C GLU A 48 -0.90 -21.41 8.85
N LYS A 49 -1.93 -21.25 9.68
CA LYS A 49 -2.95 -22.30 9.91
C LYS A 49 -4.06 -22.30 8.87
N ASN A 50 -4.18 -21.26 8.06
CA ASN A 50 -5.27 -21.07 7.11
C ASN A 50 -4.78 -20.36 5.86
N PRO A 51 -4.10 -21.06 4.94
CA PRO A 51 -3.53 -20.47 3.74
C PRO A 51 -4.57 -19.81 2.82
N ASP A 52 -5.85 -20.15 2.97
CA ASP A 52 -6.96 -19.56 2.21
C ASP A 52 -7.49 -18.24 2.84
N LEU A 53 -7.02 -17.89 4.05
CA LEU A 53 -7.43 -16.64 4.71
C LEU A 53 -6.52 -15.49 4.29
N VAL A 54 -6.92 -14.77 3.26
CA VAL A 54 -6.21 -13.55 2.82
C VAL A 54 -6.58 -12.40 3.74
N ILE A 55 -5.66 -12.03 4.64
CA ILE A 55 -5.76 -10.78 5.39
C ILE A 55 -4.77 -9.80 4.78
N ASN A 56 -5.28 -8.79 4.10
CA ASN A 56 -4.48 -7.68 3.62
C ASN A 56 -4.50 -6.57 4.64
N LEU A 57 -3.34 -6.31 5.25
CA LEU A 57 -3.18 -5.30 6.29
C LEU A 57 -2.07 -4.33 5.90
N ILE A 58 -2.39 -3.04 5.97
CA ILE A 58 -1.42 -1.96 5.80
C ILE A 58 -1.40 -1.11 7.06
N ASN A 59 -0.22 -0.93 7.66
CA ASN A 59 -0.03 0.04 8.71
C ASN A 59 0.54 1.34 8.13
N ALA A 60 -0.03 2.48 8.51
CA ALA A 60 0.41 3.78 8.06
C ALA A 60 0.51 4.77 9.21
N ARG A 61 1.44 5.74 9.10
CA ARG A 61 1.59 6.81 10.10
C ARG A 61 1.53 8.16 9.41
N TYR A 62 0.80 9.06 10.05
CA TYR A 62 0.56 10.44 9.59
C TYR A 62 1.09 11.41 10.62
N LYS A 63 1.75 12.46 10.16
CA LYS A 63 2.20 13.56 11.01
C LYS A 63 1.34 14.78 10.76
N ILE A 64 0.65 15.25 11.79
CA ILE A 64 -0.26 16.37 11.71
C ILE A 64 0.36 17.58 12.43
N GLY A 65 0.59 18.64 11.68
CA GLY A 65 1.04 19.92 12.22
C GLY A 65 -0.12 20.88 12.46
N LYS A 66 0.16 22.04 13.06
CA LYS A 66 -0.83 23.08 13.38
C LYS A 66 -1.64 23.53 12.17
N GLU A 67 -0.96 23.64 11.03
CA GLU A 67 -1.56 24.08 9.76
C GLU A 67 -2.62 23.10 9.22
N ASN A 68 -2.64 21.87 9.72
CA ASN A 68 -3.55 20.81 9.27
C ASN A 68 -4.73 20.55 10.22
N LEU A 69 -4.77 21.27 11.37
CA LEU A 69 -5.84 21.06 12.35
C LEU A 69 -7.20 21.48 11.78
N ASN A 70 -8.21 20.66 12.10
CA ASN A 70 -9.62 20.81 11.69
C ASN A 70 -9.84 20.85 10.16
N LYS A 71 -8.84 20.48 9.36
CA LYS A 71 -8.97 20.30 7.91
C LYS A 71 -9.26 18.83 7.57
N ASP A 72 -9.88 18.62 6.42
CA ASP A 72 -10.05 17.27 5.87
C ASP A 72 -8.71 16.80 5.30
N ILE A 73 -8.04 15.89 6.01
CA ILE A 73 -6.74 15.33 5.62
C ILE A 73 -6.98 13.99 4.94
N GLN A 74 -6.45 13.82 3.73
CA GLN A 74 -6.51 12.56 3.00
C GLN A 74 -5.74 11.48 3.76
N ILE A 75 -6.40 10.36 4.10
CA ILE A 75 -5.78 9.24 4.85
C ILE A 75 -5.70 7.95 4.03
N ILE A 76 -6.56 7.78 3.06
CA ILE A 76 -6.57 6.70 2.07
C ILE A 76 -7.30 7.21 0.83
N ASN A 77 -7.07 6.61 -0.33
CA ASN A 77 -7.72 7.04 -1.56
C ASN A 77 -8.06 5.83 -2.45
N CYS A 78 -8.81 6.04 -3.49
CA CYS A 78 -9.00 5.10 -4.59
C CYS A 78 -9.30 5.89 -5.85
N GLU A 79 -9.32 5.22 -6.99
CA GLU A 79 -9.79 5.80 -8.22
C GLU A 79 -11.21 6.38 -8.04
N LYS A 80 -11.43 7.62 -8.52
CA LYS A 80 -12.70 8.37 -8.31
C LYS A 80 -13.83 7.86 -9.23
N ASP A 81 -14.03 6.56 -9.25
CA ASP A 81 -15.18 5.91 -9.84
C ASP A 81 -16.18 5.49 -8.75
N LYS A 82 -17.45 5.79 -8.95
CA LYS A 82 -18.51 5.53 -7.96
C LYS A 82 -18.55 4.07 -7.50
N LYS A 83 -18.46 3.15 -8.45
CA LYS A 83 -18.47 1.70 -8.18
C LYS A 83 -17.28 1.31 -7.32
N ARG A 84 -16.10 1.85 -7.64
CA ARG A 84 -14.85 1.61 -6.91
C ARG A 84 -14.90 2.14 -5.48
N ILE A 85 -15.48 3.31 -5.28
CA ILE A 85 -15.70 3.91 -3.95
C ILE A 85 -16.61 2.99 -3.11
N GLU A 86 -17.75 2.56 -3.66
CA GLU A 86 -18.69 1.67 -2.96
C GLU A 86 -18.09 0.30 -2.64
N GLU A 87 -17.25 -0.25 -3.52
CA GLU A 87 -16.50 -1.48 -3.26
C GLU A 87 -15.52 -1.28 -2.12
N PHE A 88 -14.77 -0.18 -2.13
CA PHE A 88 -13.75 0.12 -1.13
C PHE A 88 -14.33 0.29 0.27
N GLU A 89 -15.48 0.98 0.41
CA GLU A 89 -16.22 1.11 1.67
C GLU A 89 -16.65 -0.24 2.26
N LYS A 90 -16.96 -1.23 1.40
CA LYS A 90 -17.38 -2.56 1.83
C LYS A 90 -16.25 -3.46 2.27
N ILE A 91 -15.05 -3.27 1.71
CA ILE A 91 -13.93 -4.18 1.92
C ILE A 91 -12.86 -3.64 2.87
N CYS A 92 -12.84 -2.33 3.16
CA CYS A 92 -11.81 -1.70 3.97
C CYS A 92 -12.33 -1.29 5.34
N GLU A 93 -11.77 -1.86 6.40
CA GLU A 93 -11.93 -1.39 7.77
C GLU A 93 -10.76 -0.49 8.14
N ILE A 94 -11.05 0.61 8.83
CA ILE A 94 -10.04 1.56 9.29
C ILE A 94 -9.98 1.58 10.82
N LYS A 95 -8.76 1.45 11.37
CA LYS A 95 -8.48 1.71 12.79
C LYS A 95 -7.53 2.89 12.93
N LEU A 96 -7.84 3.77 13.85
CA LEU A 96 -7.01 4.92 14.25
C LEU A 96 -6.55 4.71 15.68
N ASN A 97 -5.24 4.70 15.91
CA ASN A 97 -4.62 4.45 17.22
C ASN A 97 -5.15 3.18 17.93
N GLY A 98 -5.57 2.18 17.16
CA GLY A 98 -6.12 0.91 17.63
C GLY A 98 -7.64 0.84 17.68
N GLU A 99 -8.36 1.96 17.67
CA GLU A 99 -9.81 2.01 17.71
C GLU A 99 -10.42 2.04 16.30
N LYS A 100 -11.48 1.27 16.09
CA LYS A 100 -12.22 1.26 14.83
C LYS A 100 -12.93 2.60 14.63
N ILE A 101 -12.75 3.19 13.46
CA ILE A 101 -13.46 4.40 13.04
C ILE A 101 -14.36 4.11 11.85
N LYS A 102 -15.35 4.99 11.61
CA LYS A 102 -16.14 4.93 10.39
C LYS A 102 -15.26 5.10 9.18
N PHE A 103 -15.50 4.32 8.12
CA PHE A 103 -14.79 4.48 6.86
C PHE A 103 -14.95 5.91 6.33
N SER A 104 -13.83 6.50 5.95
CA SER A 104 -13.75 7.77 5.25
C SER A 104 -12.42 7.84 4.50
N PHE A 105 -12.38 8.54 3.39
CA PHE A 105 -11.13 8.85 2.69
C PHE A 105 -10.33 9.95 3.36
N THR A 106 -10.99 10.79 4.15
CA THR A 106 -10.37 11.90 4.89
C THR A 106 -10.65 11.78 6.39
N HIS A 107 -9.82 12.43 7.19
CA HIS A 107 -10.03 12.55 8.64
C HIS A 107 -9.68 13.95 9.12
N LYS A 108 -10.45 14.48 10.10
CA LYS A 108 -10.17 15.76 10.77
C LYS A 108 -9.49 15.50 12.10
N PHE A 109 -8.40 16.20 12.34
CA PHE A 109 -7.62 16.10 13.57
C PHE A 109 -7.79 17.38 14.39
N ASP A 110 -8.04 17.23 15.69
CA ASP A 110 -8.17 18.32 16.66
C ASP A 110 -6.86 18.68 17.35
N LYS A 111 -5.84 17.80 17.25
CA LYS A 111 -4.53 17.98 17.89
C LYS A 111 -3.40 17.67 16.92
N GLU A 112 -2.27 18.32 17.14
CA GLU A 112 -1.00 17.97 16.49
C GLU A 112 -0.49 16.63 17.00
N GLY A 113 0.31 15.94 16.17
CA GLY A 113 0.97 14.72 16.61
C GLY A 113 1.10 13.67 15.51
N GLU A 114 1.50 12.49 15.95
CA GLU A 114 1.60 11.32 15.09
C GLU A 114 0.40 10.40 15.32
N TYR A 115 -0.22 9.99 14.23
CA TYR A 115 -1.40 9.15 14.21
C TYR A 115 -1.11 7.84 13.48
N ARG A 116 -1.54 6.73 14.06
CA ARG A 116 -1.34 5.38 13.53
C ARG A 116 -2.63 4.88 12.95
N PHE A 117 -2.63 4.65 11.64
CA PHE A 117 -3.73 4.02 10.93
C PHE A 117 -3.42 2.56 10.63
N LYS A 118 -4.44 1.74 10.70
CA LYS A 118 -4.42 0.36 10.23
C LYS A 118 -5.58 0.19 9.26
N PHE A 119 -5.25 -0.13 8.00
CA PHE A 119 -6.21 -0.43 6.95
C PHE A 119 -6.27 -1.94 6.79
N ILE A 120 -7.45 -2.51 6.98
CA ILE A 120 -7.70 -3.95 6.97
C ILE A 120 -8.65 -4.25 5.82
N PHE A 121 -8.19 -5.02 4.83
CA PHE A 121 -8.99 -5.41 3.68
C PHE A 121 -9.46 -6.85 3.86
N ASN A 122 -10.75 -7.07 3.78
CA ASN A 122 -11.40 -8.38 3.95
C ASN A 122 -11.51 -9.18 2.65
N SER A 123 -10.82 -8.74 1.60
CA SER A 123 -10.75 -9.42 0.30
C SER A 123 -9.39 -9.20 -0.35
N GLU A 124 -9.06 -10.02 -1.33
CA GLU A 124 -7.91 -9.80 -2.18
C GLU A 124 -8.07 -8.51 -2.98
N LEU A 125 -6.97 -7.75 -3.09
CA LEU A 125 -6.89 -6.59 -3.95
C LEU A 125 -6.20 -6.96 -5.26
N THR A 126 -6.84 -6.65 -6.37
CA THR A 126 -6.25 -6.79 -7.72
C THR A 126 -5.78 -5.46 -8.28
N ASN A 127 -6.33 -4.38 -7.75
CA ASN A 127 -6.02 -3.01 -8.14
C ASN A 127 -5.83 -2.14 -6.89
N CYS A 128 -4.60 -1.62 -6.71
CA CYS A 128 -4.22 -0.71 -5.63
C CYS A 128 -3.88 0.70 -6.17
N SER A 129 -4.38 1.03 -7.38
CA SER A 129 -4.18 2.37 -7.94
C SER A 129 -4.76 3.43 -7.00
N TYR A 130 -4.05 4.54 -6.88
CA TYR A 130 -4.39 5.69 -6.03
C TYR A 130 -4.44 5.44 -4.52
N LEU A 131 -4.14 4.26 -3.98
CA LEU A 131 -4.42 3.85 -2.61
C LEU A 131 -4.03 4.88 -1.53
N PHE A 132 -2.89 5.55 -1.68
CA PHE A 132 -2.41 6.63 -0.83
C PHE A 132 -2.16 7.93 -1.61
N SER A 133 -2.70 8.05 -2.82
CA SER A 133 -2.54 9.28 -3.62
C SER A 133 -3.04 10.49 -2.84
N GLN A 134 -2.27 11.59 -2.87
CA GLN A 134 -2.56 12.84 -2.17
C GLN A 134 -2.56 12.75 -0.62
N CYS A 135 -2.05 11.66 -0.06
CA CYS A 135 -1.84 11.56 1.39
C CYS A 135 -0.58 12.36 1.79
N SER A 136 -0.64 13.69 1.69
CA SER A 136 0.52 14.57 1.87
C SER A 136 1.16 14.50 3.27
N ASN A 137 0.38 14.12 4.29
CA ASN A 137 0.84 13.97 5.67
C ASN A 137 1.33 12.55 6.02
N LEU A 138 1.26 11.61 5.06
CA LEU A 138 1.74 10.25 5.21
C LEU A 138 3.27 10.23 5.19
N PHE A 139 3.90 9.76 6.29
CA PHE A 139 5.37 9.69 6.38
C PHE A 139 5.92 8.28 6.55
N TYR A 140 5.07 7.29 6.84
CA TYR A 140 5.47 5.88 7.00
C TYR A 140 4.35 4.95 6.56
N VAL A 141 4.72 3.89 5.85
CA VAL A 141 3.81 2.77 5.48
C VAL A 141 4.55 1.45 5.65
N ASP A 142 3.85 0.45 6.17
CA ASP A 142 4.36 -0.92 6.33
C ASP A 142 3.42 -1.91 5.63
N PHE A 143 3.98 -2.67 4.68
CA PHE A 143 3.32 -3.68 3.87
C PHE A 143 3.63 -5.12 4.30
N LYS A 144 4.20 -5.32 5.50
CA LYS A 144 4.65 -6.64 5.96
C LYS A 144 3.55 -7.71 5.89
N ASN A 145 2.30 -7.32 6.09
CA ASN A 145 1.14 -8.22 6.05
C ASN A 145 0.22 -7.94 4.84
N PHE A 146 0.78 -7.44 3.76
CA PHE A 146 0.05 -7.15 2.53
C PHE A 146 0.44 -8.12 1.42
N GLN A 147 -0.55 -8.80 0.83
CA GLN A 147 -0.33 -9.80 -0.22
C GLN A 147 -0.52 -9.18 -1.61
N MET A 148 0.49 -9.35 -2.45
CA MET A 148 0.53 -8.82 -3.81
C MET A 148 0.18 -9.86 -4.91
N ASN A 149 -0.24 -11.07 -4.53
CA ASN A 149 -0.33 -12.22 -5.44
C ASN A 149 -1.18 -11.97 -6.69
N ASN A 150 -2.23 -11.16 -6.57
CA ASN A 150 -3.15 -10.85 -7.66
C ASN A 150 -3.21 -9.37 -8.03
N VAL A 151 -2.32 -8.53 -7.47
CA VAL A 151 -2.27 -7.11 -7.80
C VAL A 151 -1.63 -6.92 -9.17
N THR A 152 -2.33 -6.23 -10.06
CA THR A 152 -1.87 -5.91 -11.42
C THR A 152 -1.59 -4.42 -11.63
N ASN A 153 -2.20 -3.55 -10.79
CA ASN A 153 -2.13 -2.10 -10.96
C ASN A 153 -1.80 -1.39 -9.64
N LEU A 154 -0.69 -0.63 -9.64
CA LEU A 154 -0.21 0.24 -8.56
C LEU A 154 -0.07 1.70 -9.04
N SER A 155 -0.67 2.06 -10.17
CA SER A 155 -0.54 3.42 -10.71
C SER A 155 -1.01 4.46 -9.69
N TYR A 156 -0.29 5.57 -9.58
CA TYR A 156 -0.58 6.67 -8.64
C TYR A 156 -0.60 6.29 -7.15
N MET A 157 -0.18 5.08 -6.75
CA MET A 157 -0.39 4.58 -5.38
C MET A 157 0.09 5.54 -4.30
N PHE A 158 1.21 6.22 -4.52
CA PHE A 158 1.80 7.21 -3.60
C PHE A 158 1.96 8.60 -4.23
N SER A 159 1.30 8.86 -5.36
CA SER A 159 1.41 10.17 -6.01
C SER A 159 1.06 11.30 -5.05
N GLN A 160 1.91 12.33 -4.96
CA GLN A 160 1.74 13.48 -4.06
C GLN A 160 1.77 13.13 -2.55
N CYS A 161 2.46 12.05 -2.17
CA CYS A 161 2.78 11.77 -0.77
C CYS A 161 4.00 12.61 -0.36
N GLU A 162 3.77 13.89 -0.09
CA GLU A 162 4.85 14.87 0.10
C GLU A 162 5.69 14.62 1.36
N SER A 163 5.14 14.01 2.42
CA SER A 163 5.88 13.73 3.66
C SER A 163 6.67 12.43 3.63
N LEU A 164 6.56 11.60 2.58
CA LEU A 164 7.36 10.38 2.46
C LEU A 164 8.81 10.75 2.12
N THR A 165 9.74 10.34 2.99
CA THR A 165 11.19 10.48 2.78
C THR A 165 11.84 9.17 2.36
N ASN A 166 11.41 8.07 2.97
CA ASN A 166 11.87 6.72 2.68
C ASN A 166 10.68 5.77 2.69
N LEU A 167 10.74 4.74 1.85
CA LEU A 167 9.68 3.75 1.73
C LEU A 167 10.29 2.37 1.52
N ASP A 168 9.98 1.44 2.43
CA ASP A 168 10.36 0.04 2.30
C ASP A 168 9.28 -0.74 1.54
N LEU A 169 9.63 -1.18 0.34
CA LEU A 169 8.78 -2.00 -0.53
C LEU A 169 9.28 -3.45 -0.62
N SER A 170 10.20 -3.88 0.25
CA SER A 170 10.81 -5.20 0.20
C SER A 170 9.82 -6.36 0.27
N ASN A 171 8.66 -6.14 0.88
CA ASN A 171 7.58 -7.12 0.97
C ASN A 171 6.62 -7.11 -0.24
N LEU A 172 6.76 -6.15 -1.16
CA LEU A 172 5.91 -6.04 -2.34
C LEU A 172 6.53 -6.78 -3.54
N ILE A 173 6.33 -8.08 -3.61
CA ILE A 173 6.79 -8.93 -4.73
C ILE A 173 5.74 -8.93 -5.83
N GLY A 174 5.78 -7.93 -6.68
CA GLY A 174 4.75 -7.67 -7.70
C GLY A 174 4.94 -8.46 -9.00
N LYS A 175 4.83 -9.79 -9.00
CA LYS A 175 5.01 -10.63 -10.21
C LYS A 175 4.00 -10.35 -11.32
N LYS A 176 2.73 -10.12 -10.94
CA LYS A 176 1.64 -9.86 -11.89
C LYS A 176 1.42 -8.37 -12.19
N VAL A 177 2.21 -7.49 -11.57
CA VAL A 177 2.04 -6.05 -11.77
C VAL A 177 2.44 -5.65 -13.18
N GLU A 178 1.56 -4.93 -13.86
CA GLU A 178 1.73 -4.44 -15.22
C GLU A 178 1.76 -2.91 -15.31
N ASN A 179 1.31 -2.22 -14.25
CA ASN A 179 1.22 -0.76 -14.23
C ASN A 179 1.67 -0.18 -12.89
N ILE A 180 2.76 0.59 -12.93
CA ILE A 180 3.30 1.41 -11.82
C ILE A 180 3.44 2.88 -12.25
N SER A 181 2.74 3.29 -13.32
CA SER A 181 2.84 4.66 -13.82
C SER A 181 2.42 5.66 -12.75
N PHE A 182 3.13 6.76 -12.65
CA PHE A 182 2.90 7.83 -11.67
C PHE A 182 2.95 7.39 -10.20
N MET A 183 3.45 6.19 -9.87
CA MET A 183 3.35 5.65 -8.51
C MET A 183 3.95 6.58 -7.45
N PHE A 184 5.05 7.26 -7.77
CA PHE A 184 5.73 8.22 -6.88
C PHE A 184 5.75 9.65 -7.45
N ASN A 185 4.90 9.94 -8.44
CA ASN A 185 4.84 11.27 -9.02
C ASN A 185 4.63 12.35 -7.94
N GLU A 186 5.46 13.38 -7.94
CA GLU A 186 5.39 14.48 -6.96
C GLU A 186 5.61 14.07 -5.48
N CYS A 187 6.27 12.93 -5.22
CA CYS A 187 6.83 12.65 -3.89
C CYS A 187 8.06 13.51 -3.66
N ILE A 188 7.85 14.80 -3.42
CA ILE A 188 8.91 15.83 -3.46
C ILE A 188 10.01 15.64 -2.43
N ASN A 189 9.73 14.99 -1.29
CA ASN A 189 10.69 14.74 -0.22
C ASN A 189 11.21 13.29 -0.20
N LEU A 190 10.85 12.46 -1.17
CA LEU A 190 11.37 11.10 -1.28
C LEU A 190 12.86 11.15 -1.62
N GLU A 191 13.70 10.58 -0.74
CA GLU A 191 15.17 10.62 -0.86
C GLU A 191 15.74 9.35 -1.48
N ASN A 192 15.22 8.19 -1.08
CA ASN A 192 15.71 6.90 -1.52
C ASN A 192 14.55 5.95 -1.81
N ILE A 193 14.70 5.18 -2.88
CA ILE A 193 13.73 4.14 -3.25
C ILE A 193 14.43 2.89 -3.74
N ASN A 194 13.95 1.76 -3.28
CA ASN A 194 14.43 0.45 -3.66
C ASN A 194 13.29 -0.39 -4.23
N LEU A 195 13.39 -0.75 -5.51
CA LEU A 195 12.45 -1.61 -6.23
C LEU A 195 13.05 -2.97 -6.59
N HIS A 196 14.16 -3.39 -5.96
CA HIS A 196 14.85 -4.62 -6.35
C HIS A 196 14.00 -5.88 -6.15
N HIS A 197 13.03 -5.89 -5.24
CA HIS A 197 12.10 -7.00 -5.06
C HIS A 197 10.96 -7.04 -6.09
N PHE A 198 10.82 -5.97 -6.89
CA PHE A 198 9.79 -5.84 -7.90
C PHE A 198 10.20 -6.62 -9.16
N GLN A 199 9.56 -7.74 -9.43
CA GLN A 199 9.94 -8.66 -10.53
C GLN A 199 8.73 -8.96 -11.44
N PRO A 200 8.27 -7.97 -12.23
CA PRO A 200 7.14 -8.17 -13.12
C PRO A 200 7.47 -9.21 -14.19
N GLU A 201 6.53 -10.12 -14.43
CA GLU A 201 6.71 -11.20 -15.42
C GLU A 201 6.38 -10.76 -16.84
N ASN A 202 5.63 -9.66 -17.00
CA ASN A 202 5.11 -9.15 -18.27
C ASN A 202 5.64 -7.74 -18.58
N LYS A 203 5.00 -7.09 -19.57
CA LYS A 203 5.20 -5.66 -19.84
C LYS A 203 4.96 -4.81 -18.60
N LEU A 204 5.67 -3.70 -18.47
CA LEU A 204 5.53 -2.79 -17.35
C LEU A 204 5.35 -1.34 -17.84
N ASP A 205 4.29 -0.70 -17.36
CA ASP A 205 4.08 0.74 -17.55
C ASP A 205 4.71 1.52 -16.40
N CYS A 206 5.81 2.22 -16.67
CA CYS A 206 6.58 3.04 -15.72
C CYS A 206 6.49 4.53 -16.04
N ARG A 207 5.53 4.96 -16.86
CA ARG A 207 5.43 6.38 -17.26
C ARG A 207 5.33 7.27 -16.03
N SER A 208 6.14 8.33 -16.01
CA SER A 208 6.18 9.33 -14.92
C SER A 208 6.35 8.74 -13.52
N LEU A 209 6.96 7.54 -13.39
CA LEU A 209 7.10 6.81 -12.12
C LEU A 209 7.68 7.66 -11.01
N PHE A 210 8.76 8.40 -11.29
CA PHE A 210 9.46 9.28 -10.34
C PHE A 210 9.37 10.76 -10.74
N SER A 211 8.44 11.11 -11.65
CA SER A 211 8.35 12.49 -12.13
C SER A 211 8.20 13.46 -10.97
N LYS A 212 9.02 14.52 -10.95
CA LYS A 212 9.07 15.59 -9.95
C LYS A 212 9.44 15.15 -8.51
N CYS A 213 10.08 14.00 -8.33
CA CYS A 213 10.73 13.62 -7.07
C CYS A 213 12.02 14.42 -6.89
N LYS A 214 11.91 15.68 -6.48
CA LYS A 214 13.01 16.66 -6.52
C LYS A 214 14.18 16.33 -5.59
N ASN A 215 13.93 15.67 -4.46
CA ASN A 215 14.91 15.33 -3.44
C ASN A 215 15.46 13.91 -3.57
N LEU A 216 15.17 13.21 -4.66
CA LEU A 216 15.57 11.83 -4.85
C LEU A 216 17.09 11.75 -5.05
N ASN A 217 17.77 11.09 -4.10
CA ASN A 217 19.23 10.91 -4.05
C ASN A 217 19.66 9.58 -4.64
N SER A 218 18.86 8.52 -4.44
CA SER A 218 19.19 7.20 -4.98
C SER A 218 17.96 6.39 -5.38
N ILE A 219 18.13 5.65 -6.49
CA ILE A 219 17.14 4.70 -7.02
C ILE A 219 17.83 3.36 -7.21
N ASP A 220 17.36 2.31 -6.57
CA ASP A 220 17.84 0.95 -6.79
C ASP A 220 16.84 0.13 -7.62
N LEU A 221 17.22 -0.17 -8.85
CA LEU A 221 16.52 -1.01 -9.81
C LEU A 221 17.32 -2.27 -10.17
N THR A 222 18.30 -2.69 -9.33
CA THR A 222 19.30 -3.72 -9.66
C THR A 222 18.67 -5.05 -10.06
N LEU A 223 17.53 -5.40 -9.46
CA LEU A 223 16.84 -6.66 -9.72
C LEU A 223 15.51 -6.45 -10.46
N LEU A 224 15.19 -5.22 -10.87
CA LEU A 224 14.04 -4.98 -11.74
C LEU A 224 14.30 -5.66 -13.10
N LYS A 225 13.67 -6.81 -13.28
CA LYS A 225 13.75 -7.58 -14.52
C LYS A 225 12.38 -7.58 -15.17
N VAL A 226 12.24 -6.85 -16.26
CA VAL A 226 11.02 -6.87 -17.06
C VAL A 226 11.26 -7.77 -18.26
N LYS A 227 10.49 -8.86 -18.36
CA LYS A 227 10.61 -9.80 -19.50
C LYS A 227 10.01 -9.25 -20.79
N GLY A 228 9.13 -8.26 -20.69
CA GLY A 228 8.44 -7.64 -21.82
C GLY A 228 8.90 -6.21 -22.11
N SER A 229 8.04 -5.44 -22.76
CA SER A 229 8.32 -4.04 -23.07
C SER A 229 8.11 -3.13 -21.84
N ILE A 230 8.91 -2.07 -21.75
CA ILE A 230 8.78 -1.02 -20.73
C ILE A 230 8.28 0.25 -21.41
N LYS A 231 7.22 0.86 -20.86
CA LYS A 231 6.84 2.25 -21.18
C LYS A 231 7.44 3.16 -20.12
N SER A 232 8.29 4.10 -20.53
CA SER A 232 9.12 4.90 -19.62
C SER A 232 9.11 6.40 -19.90
N GLU A 233 8.08 6.87 -20.63
CA GLU A 233 7.96 8.29 -20.94
C GLU A 233 7.90 9.09 -19.63
N LYS A 234 8.76 10.10 -19.51
CA LYS A 234 8.87 10.98 -18.35
C LYS A 234 9.15 10.27 -17.01
N MET A 235 9.66 9.04 -17.05
CA MET A 235 9.89 8.21 -15.85
C MET A 235 10.71 8.93 -14.80
N PHE A 236 11.73 9.71 -15.22
CA PHE A 236 12.66 10.43 -14.38
C PHE A 236 12.62 11.97 -14.56
N GLU A 237 11.52 12.50 -15.14
CA GLU A 237 11.37 13.93 -15.38
C GLU A 237 11.38 14.73 -14.07
N GLY A 238 12.25 15.74 -13.95
CA GLY A 238 12.29 16.66 -12.81
C GLY A 238 12.81 16.06 -11.49
N ILE A 239 13.54 14.95 -11.55
CA ILE A 239 14.33 14.47 -10.40
C ILE A 239 15.64 15.23 -10.28
N SER A 240 16.36 15.08 -9.16
CA SER A 240 17.67 15.69 -8.94
C SER A 240 18.69 15.22 -9.98
N LYS A 241 19.47 16.14 -10.55
CA LYS A 241 20.60 15.80 -11.43
C LYS A 241 21.71 15.03 -10.72
N ASN A 242 21.74 15.08 -9.39
CA ASN A 242 22.70 14.34 -8.56
C ASN A 242 22.17 12.96 -8.13
N CYS A 243 20.97 12.58 -8.55
CA CYS A 243 20.39 11.29 -8.23
C CYS A 243 21.26 10.16 -8.79
N LYS A 244 21.55 9.18 -7.93
CA LYS A 244 22.30 7.97 -8.32
C LYS A 244 21.32 6.87 -8.68
N ILE A 245 21.53 6.22 -9.81
CA ILE A 245 20.77 5.03 -10.18
C ILE A 245 21.66 3.79 -10.11
N ASN A 246 21.18 2.77 -9.41
CA ASN A 246 21.76 1.44 -9.42
C ASN A 246 20.85 0.54 -10.27
N CYS A 247 21.29 0.21 -11.48
CA CYS A 247 20.51 -0.56 -12.45
C CYS A 247 21.44 -1.42 -13.30
N LYS A 248 21.01 -2.64 -13.63
CA LYS A 248 21.74 -3.56 -14.52
C LYS A 248 21.21 -3.57 -15.95
N ASP A 249 20.12 -2.88 -16.21
CA ASP A 249 19.50 -2.78 -17.54
C ASP A 249 20.03 -1.54 -18.28
N ASP A 250 20.76 -1.77 -19.37
CA ASP A 250 21.38 -0.70 -20.16
C ASP A 250 20.34 0.24 -20.77
N ASN A 251 19.16 -0.25 -21.17
CA ASN A 251 18.10 0.58 -21.74
C ASN A 251 17.57 1.54 -20.69
N LEU A 252 17.31 1.07 -19.46
CA LEU A 252 16.89 1.94 -18.36
C LEU A 252 17.96 2.97 -17.98
N LEU A 253 19.25 2.60 -18.05
CA LEU A 253 20.36 3.55 -17.84
C LEU A 253 20.42 4.64 -18.93
N ILE A 254 20.17 4.29 -20.18
CA ILE A 254 20.08 5.26 -21.28
C ILE A 254 18.90 6.21 -21.05
N ILE A 255 17.71 5.69 -20.76
CA ILE A 255 16.50 6.47 -20.47
C ILE A 255 16.74 7.43 -19.30
N PHE A 256 17.37 6.96 -18.22
CA PHE A 256 17.74 7.80 -17.08
C PHE A 256 18.63 8.97 -17.50
N LYS A 257 19.73 8.69 -18.22
CA LYS A 257 20.67 9.72 -18.68
C LYS A 257 20.00 10.77 -19.57
N ASP A 258 19.09 10.33 -20.46
CA ASP A 258 18.40 11.22 -21.40
C ASP A 258 17.35 12.11 -20.71
N GLN A 259 16.67 11.62 -19.68
CA GLN A 259 15.60 12.36 -19.01
C GLN A 259 16.11 13.26 -17.88
N VAL A 260 17.23 12.91 -17.24
CA VAL A 260 17.81 13.70 -16.12
C VAL A 260 18.71 14.84 -16.60
N LYS A 261 19.25 14.77 -17.82
CA LYS A 261 20.11 15.82 -18.40
C LYS A 261 19.33 17.04 -18.92
N LYS A 262 18.04 16.90 -19.13
CA LYS A 262 17.15 17.98 -19.57
C LYS A 262 16.61 18.75 -18.37
#